data_4d032cb78703e15f10e14034200c7519
#
_entry.id   4d032cb78703e15f10e14034200c7519
#
_cell.length_a   1.000
_cell.length_b   1.000
_cell.length_c   1.000
_cell.angle_alpha   90.00
_cell.angle_beta   90.00
_cell.angle_gamma   90.00
#
_symmetry.space_group_name_H-M   'P 1'
#
loop_
_entity.id
_entity.type
_entity.pdbx_description
1 polymer ?
#
loop_
_entity_poly.entity_id
_entity_poly.type
_entity_poly.pdbx_seq_one_letter_code
_entity_poly.pdbx_strand_id
1 'polypeptide(L)'
;MEVLVNLMPHELVLEIEGRRYIVDHVEGAAVRVSYDLEEIFKIGNKIPVYREVPDSAVVKGLPDPEPGRYFVTSAMVARAAQRPDVFSPNTHPKYVKRTRRTGPIESVCGLISYI
;
A
#
# COMPACT_ATOMS: atom_id res chain seq x y z
N MET A 1 10.09 19.85 -9.26
CA MET A 1 10.82 18.66 -8.81
C MET A 1 9.83 17.63 -8.31
N GLU A 2 10.03 16.39 -8.68
CA GLU A 2 9.17 15.30 -8.20
C GLU A 2 9.77 14.69 -6.94
N VAL A 3 8.93 14.45 -5.95
CA VAL A 3 9.33 13.89 -4.67
C VAL A 3 8.47 12.67 -4.35
N LEU A 4 9.11 11.59 -3.95
CA LEU A 4 8.44 10.38 -3.50
C LEU A 4 8.45 10.33 -1.98
N VAL A 5 7.28 10.25 -1.38
CA VAL A 5 7.09 10.23 0.08
C VAL A 5 6.61 8.84 0.50
N ASN A 6 7.37 8.18 1.35
CA ASN A 6 7.04 6.84 1.84
C ASN A 6 6.24 6.93 3.14
N LEU A 7 4.96 6.60 3.06
CA LEU A 7 4.04 6.60 4.20
C LEU A 7 3.84 5.20 4.82
N MET A 8 4.63 4.22 4.37
CA MET A 8 4.64 2.89 4.99
C MET A 8 5.41 2.91 6.32
N PRO A 9 5.22 1.91 7.19
CA PRO A 9 5.92 1.86 8.47
C PRO A 9 7.38 1.39 8.39
N HIS A 10 7.90 1.14 7.19
CA HIS A 10 9.26 0.68 6.95
C HIS A 10 9.84 1.34 5.70
N GLU A 11 11.15 1.27 5.53
CA GLU A 11 11.79 1.81 4.35
C GLU A 11 11.35 1.09 3.06
N LEU A 12 11.40 1.80 1.96
CA LEU A 12 11.14 1.28 0.63
C LEU A 12 12.47 1.16 -0.10
N VAL A 13 12.78 -0.04 -0.57
CA VAL A 13 14.00 -0.29 -1.35
C VAL A 13 13.60 -0.54 -2.80
N LEU A 14 14.02 0.37 -3.68
CA LEU A 14 13.79 0.28 -5.12
C LEU A 14 15.10 -0.09 -5.82
N GLU A 15 15.02 -1.00 -6.77
CA GLU A 15 16.15 -1.34 -7.63
C GLU A 15 15.76 -1.08 -9.08
N ILE A 16 16.30 0.00 -9.65
CA ILE A 16 15.96 0.49 -10.98
C ILE A 16 17.23 0.58 -11.80
N GLU A 17 17.27 -0.15 -12.91
CA GLU A 17 18.42 -0.14 -13.85
C GLU A 17 19.76 -0.39 -13.14
N GLY A 18 19.77 -1.36 -12.23
CA GLY A 18 20.97 -1.73 -11.47
C GLY A 18 21.33 -0.78 -10.34
N ARG A 19 20.54 0.24 -10.08
CA ARG A 19 20.73 1.18 -8.97
C ARG A 19 19.73 0.93 -7.86
N ARG A 20 20.21 1.03 -6.64
CA ARG A 20 19.39 0.87 -5.44
C ARG A 20 19.06 2.24 -4.85
N TYR A 21 17.77 2.48 -4.67
CA TYR A 21 17.25 3.69 -4.05
C TYR A 21 16.53 3.29 -2.77
N ILE A 22 16.90 3.92 -1.67
CA ILE A 22 16.24 3.70 -0.38
C ILE A 22 15.43 4.95 -0.06
N VAL A 23 14.12 4.78 0.09
CA VAL A 23 13.22 5.85 0.49
C VAL A 23 12.77 5.56 1.90
N ASP A 24 13.27 6.34 2.84
CA ASP A 24 12.92 6.15 4.24
C ASP A 24 11.46 6.50 4.50
N HIS A 25 10.87 5.87 5.51
CA HIS A 25 9.50 6.15 5.90
C HIS A 25 9.43 7.49 6.65
N VAL A 26 8.26 8.12 6.57
CA VAL A 26 7.98 9.33 7.34
C VAL A 26 7.63 8.89 8.76
N GLU A 27 8.42 9.32 9.73
CA GLU A 27 8.19 9.00 11.12
C GLU A 27 6.84 9.57 11.59
N GLY A 28 6.07 8.73 12.29
CA GLY A 28 4.75 9.14 12.78
C GLY A 28 3.64 9.10 11.74
N ALA A 29 3.93 8.72 10.50
CA ALA A 29 2.89 8.56 9.50
C ALA A 29 1.92 7.45 9.92
N ALA A 30 0.62 7.75 9.90
CA ALA A 30 -0.42 6.82 10.32
C ALA A 30 -1.56 6.83 9.29
N VAL A 31 -1.27 6.31 8.11
CA VAL A 31 -2.29 6.19 7.06
C VAL A 31 -3.06 4.90 7.27
N ARG A 32 -4.37 5.00 7.33
CA ARG A 32 -5.26 3.87 7.60
C ARG A 32 -6.45 3.87 6.67
N VAL A 33 -6.95 2.67 6.39
CA VAL A 33 -8.21 2.47 5.68
C VAL A 33 -9.14 1.66 6.58
N SER A 34 -10.39 2.05 6.63
CA SER A 34 -11.43 1.32 7.34
C SER A 34 -12.62 1.09 6.42
N TYR A 35 -13.35 0.02 6.71
CA TYR A 35 -14.55 -0.37 5.97
C TYR A 35 -15.66 -0.63 6.95
N ASP A 36 -16.91 -0.41 6.54
CA ASP A 36 -18.06 -0.93 7.26
C ASP A 36 -18.15 -2.43 7.00
N LEU A 37 -18.62 -3.15 8.01
CA LEU A 37 -18.82 -4.59 7.93
C LEU A 37 -20.30 -4.91 8.08
N GLU A 38 -20.77 -5.92 7.34
CA GLU A 38 -22.09 -6.48 7.52
C GLU A 38 -22.01 -7.98 7.75
N GLU A 39 -22.81 -8.48 8.71
CA GLU A 39 -22.91 -9.91 8.95
C GLU A 39 -23.75 -10.54 7.83
N ILE A 40 -23.23 -11.57 7.17
CA ILE A 40 -23.91 -12.23 6.06
C ILE A 40 -24.50 -13.57 6.44
N PHE A 41 -23.85 -14.34 7.32
CA PHE A 41 -24.37 -15.58 7.87
C PHE A 41 -23.56 -16.04 9.07
N LYS A 42 -23.99 -17.14 9.70
CA LYS A 42 -23.25 -17.76 10.81
C LYS A 42 -22.94 -19.21 10.47
N ILE A 43 -21.71 -19.61 10.73
CA ILE A 43 -21.29 -21.01 10.61
C ILE A 43 -21.69 -21.74 11.88
N GLY A 44 -22.46 -22.84 11.76
CA GLY A 44 -22.93 -23.62 12.90
C GLY A 44 -23.77 -22.83 13.89
N ASN A 45 -24.46 -21.78 13.44
CA ASN A 45 -25.24 -20.85 14.26
C ASN A 45 -24.44 -20.17 15.38
N LYS A 46 -23.12 -20.16 15.28
CA LYS A 46 -22.23 -19.64 16.34
C LYS A 46 -21.24 -18.59 15.83
N ILE A 47 -20.62 -18.85 14.68
CA ILE A 47 -19.52 -18.04 14.20
C ILE A 47 -20.05 -17.05 13.17
N PRO A 48 -20.15 -15.75 13.50
CA PRO A 48 -20.60 -14.76 12.54
C PRO A 48 -19.54 -14.58 11.44
N VAL A 49 -19.99 -14.49 10.20
CA VAL A 49 -19.14 -14.17 9.05
C VAL A 49 -19.56 -12.82 8.52
N TYR A 50 -18.57 -11.93 8.39
CA TYR A 50 -18.77 -10.57 7.92
C TYR A 50 -18.18 -10.39 6.54
N ARG A 51 -18.67 -9.42 5.83
CA ARG A 51 -18.02 -8.93 4.60
C ARG A 51 -17.87 -7.42 4.68
N GLU A 52 -16.92 -6.90 3.94
CA GLU A 52 -16.78 -5.46 3.78
C GLU A 52 -17.91 -4.93 2.91
N VAL A 53 -18.54 -3.84 3.36
CA VAL A 53 -19.59 -3.19 2.59
C VAL A 53 -18.95 -2.49 1.39
N PRO A 54 -19.38 -2.77 0.16
CA PRO A 54 -18.84 -2.08 -1.02
C PRO A 54 -18.93 -0.56 -0.89
N ASP A 55 -17.89 0.12 -1.36
CA ASP A 55 -17.81 1.58 -1.38
C ASP A 55 -17.86 2.27 -0.01
N SER A 56 -17.65 1.51 1.07
CA SER A 56 -17.62 2.07 2.42
C SER A 56 -16.21 2.46 2.88
N ALA A 57 -15.19 2.27 2.05
CA ALA A 57 -13.80 2.53 2.42
C ALA A 57 -13.58 4.00 2.78
N VAL A 58 -12.96 4.23 3.94
CA VAL A 58 -12.55 5.56 4.39
C VAL A 58 -11.04 5.52 4.64
N VAL A 59 -10.32 6.40 3.96
CA VAL A 59 -8.87 6.55 4.12
C VAL A 59 -8.58 7.77 4.96
N LYS A 60 -7.80 7.59 6.02
CA LYS A 60 -7.40 8.66 6.93
C LYS A 60 -5.89 8.78 6.97
N GLY A 61 -5.37 10.00 7.12
CA GLY A 61 -3.95 10.24 7.28
C GLY A 61 -3.18 10.49 6.00
N LEU A 62 -3.84 10.43 4.84
CA LEU A 62 -3.20 10.81 3.58
C LEU A 62 -3.10 12.33 3.49
N PRO A 63 -1.91 12.87 3.16
CA PRO A 63 -1.79 14.29 2.86
C PRO A 63 -2.61 14.69 1.63
N ASP A 64 -2.96 15.95 1.55
CA ASP A 64 -3.62 16.49 0.36
C ASP A 64 -2.70 16.39 -0.86
N PRO A 65 -3.26 16.22 -2.07
CA PRO A 65 -2.45 16.21 -3.28
C PRO A 65 -1.70 17.53 -3.48
N GLU A 66 -0.43 17.41 -3.87
CA GLU A 66 0.41 18.57 -4.23
C GLU A 66 1.15 18.25 -5.54
N PRO A 67 1.29 19.22 -6.45
CA PRO A 67 2.04 19.02 -7.69
C PRO A 67 3.45 18.51 -7.41
N GLY A 68 3.85 17.45 -8.11
CA GLY A 68 5.18 16.87 -7.98
C GLY A 68 5.41 16.01 -6.75
N ARG A 69 4.41 15.79 -5.92
CA ARG A 69 4.51 14.89 -4.77
C ARG A 69 3.73 13.62 -5.00
N TYR A 70 4.40 12.50 -4.75
CA TYR A 70 3.84 11.14 -4.90
C TYR A 70 3.99 10.40 -3.59
N PHE A 71 2.98 9.60 -3.23
CA PHE A 71 2.93 8.91 -1.96
C PHE A 71 2.93 7.40 -2.17
N VAL A 72 3.69 6.70 -1.34
CA VAL A 72 3.71 5.23 -1.33
C VAL A 72 3.06 4.75 -0.04
N THR A 73 2.09 3.86 -0.18
CA THR A 73 1.33 3.27 0.92
C THR A 73 1.24 1.76 0.74
N SER A 74 0.58 1.07 1.66
CA SER A 74 0.19 -0.32 1.43
C SER A 74 -0.78 -0.42 0.25
N ALA A 75 -0.85 -1.61 -0.36
CA ALA A 75 -1.77 -1.86 -1.47
C ALA A 75 -3.24 -1.61 -1.07
N MET A 76 -3.61 -1.98 0.15
CA MET A 76 -4.96 -1.77 0.65
C MET A 76 -5.33 -0.28 0.68
N VAL A 77 -4.45 0.55 1.20
CA VAL A 77 -4.66 2.00 1.25
C VAL A 77 -4.68 2.61 -0.15
N ALA A 78 -3.70 2.28 -0.98
CA ALA A 78 -3.59 2.83 -2.33
C ALA A 78 -4.82 2.49 -3.18
N ARG A 79 -5.28 1.25 -3.08
CA ARG A 79 -6.50 0.80 -3.79
C ARG A 79 -7.74 1.55 -3.31
N ALA A 80 -7.88 1.76 -2.02
CA ALA A 80 -9.02 2.48 -1.45
C ALA A 80 -8.98 3.98 -1.76
N ALA A 81 -7.81 4.56 -1.81
CA ALA A 81 -7.64 5.99 -2.03
C ALA A 81 -8.08 6.44 -3.44
N GLN A 82 -7.88 5.60 -4.45
CA GLN A 82 -8.23 5.92 -5.84
C GLN A 82 -7.69 7.28 -6.28
N ARG A 83 -6.41 7.53 -5.98
CA ARG A 83 -5.74 8.80 -6.31
C ARG A 83 -4.57 8.54 -7.25
N PRO A 84 -4.35 9.39 -8.28
CA PRO A 84 -3.26 9.20 -9.24
C PRO A 84 -1.87 9.48 -8.64
N ASP A 85 -1.80 10.08 -7.46
CA ASP A 85 -0.56 10.38 -6.76
C ASP A 85 -0.23 9.38 -5.65
N VAL A 86 -1.04 8.33 -5.47
CA VAL A 86 -0.87 7.32 -4.41
C VAL A 86 -0.62 5.95 -5.04
N PHE A 87 0.47 5.32 -4.65
CA PHE A 87 0.93 4.04 -5.20
C PHE A 87 1.25 3.05 -4.09
N SER A 88 1.38 1.79 -4.46
CA SER A 88 1.99 0.78 -3.59
C SER A 88 3.22 0.18 -4.25
N PRO A 89 4.13 -0.46 -3.49
CA PRO A 89 5.25 -1.17 -4.09
C PRO A 89 4.77 -2.27 -5.04
N ASN A 90 5.47 -2.45 -6.14
CA ASN A 90 5.16 -3.52 -7.08
C ASN A 90 5.70 -4.85 -6.55
N THR A 91 4.87 -5.58 -5.83
CA THR A 91 5.23 -6.87 -5.22
C THR A 91 4.92 -8.08 -6.11
N HIS A 92 4.54 -7.85 -7.36
CA HIS A 92 4.37 -8.94 -8.32
C HIS A 92 5.67 -9.75 -8.40
N PRO A 93 5.63 -11.10 -8.34
CA PRO A 93 6.83 -11.94 -8.27
C PRO A 93 7.88 -11.65 -9.35
N LYS A 94 7.44 -11.20 -10.52
CA LYS A 94 8.33 -10.85 -11.64
C LYS A 94 9.16 -9.60 -11.38
N TYR A 95 8.75 -8.75 -10.45
CA TYR A 95 9.35 -7.42 -10.20
C TYR A 95 9.94 -7.26 -8.81
N VAL A 96 10.10 -8.35 -8.08
CA VAL A 96 10.69 -8.32 -6.73
C VAL A 96 12.00 -9.09 -6.72
N LYS A 97 12.90 -8.64 -5.84
CA LYS A 97 14.11 -9.38 -5.50
C LYS A 97 13.96 -9.88 -4.07
N ARG A 98 14.23 -11.16 -3.88
CA ARG A 98 14.18 -11.79 -2.57
C ARG A 98 15.57 -12.24 -2.14
N THR A 99 15.80 -12.31 -0.85
CA THR A 99 17.05 -12.87 -0.30
C THR A 99 17.23 -14.32 -0.74
N ARG A 100 16.12 -15.04 -0.85
CA ARG A 100 16.06 -16.40 -1.37
C ARG A 100 14.65 -16.65 -1.88
N ARG A 101 14.43 -17.79 -2.58
CA ARG A 101 13.17 -18.10 -3.24
C ARG A 101 11.92 -17.92 -2.36
N THR A 102 11.99 -18.27 -1.09
CA THR A 102 10.88 -18.16 -0.14
C THR A 102 11.16 -17.11 0.95
N GLY A 103 12.22 -16.35 0.80
CA GLY A 103 12.62 -15.33 1.77
C GLY A 103 11.83 -14.04 1.63
N PRO A 104 12.09 -13.08 2.53
CA PRO A 104 11.45 -11.77 2.48
C PRO A 104 11.85 -11.00 1.22
N ILE A 105 10.99 -10.07 0.80
CA ILE A 105 11.28 -9.19 -0.33
C ILE A 105 12.41 -8.24 0.08
N GLU A 106 13.50 -8.25 -0.69
CA GLU A 106 14.66 -7.38 -0.48
C GLU A 106 14.48 -6.02 -1.15
N SER A 107 13.97 -6.04 -2.40
CA SER A 107 13.71 -4.82 -3.16
C SER A 107 12.60 -5.04 -4.18
N VAL A 108 12.05 -3.95 -4.67
CA VAL A 108 11.06 -3.95 -5.75
C VAL A 108 11.55 -3.09 -6.90
N CYS A 109 11.05 -3.36 -8.11
CA CYS A 109 11.49 -2.67 -9.33
C CYS A 109 10.54 -1.56 -9.77
N GLY A 110 9.59 -1.18 -8.96
CA GLY A 110 8.66 -0.12 -9.30
C GLY A 110 7.46 -0.05 -8.36
N LEU A 111 6.49 0.72 -8.78
CA LEU A 111 5.27 0.99 -8.04
C LEU A 111 4.05 0.59 -8.86
N ILE A 112 2.91 0.43 -8.19
CA ILE A 112 1.63 0.13 -8.83
C ILE A 112 0.65 1.27 -8.58
N SER A 113 0.00 1.72 -9.65
CA SER A 113 -1.15 2.62 -9.60
C SER A 113 -2.45 1.82 -9.60
N TYR A 114 -3.45 2.31 -8.89
CA TYR A 114 -4.79 1.69 -8.83
C TYR A 114 -5.85 2.55 -9.53
N ILE A 115 -5.39 3.46 -10.36
CA ILE A 115 -6.26 4.26 -11.22
C ILE A 115 -6.28 3.67 -12.64
#